data_3b4ef8c34b39d8f18bc03343eae8a6fd
#
_entry.id   3b4ef8c34b39d8f18bc03343eae8a6fd
#
_cell.length_a   1.000
_cell.length_b   1.000
_cell.length_c   1.000
_cell.angle_alpha   90.00
_cell.angle_beta   90.00
_cell.angle_gamma   90.00
#
_symmetry.space_group_name_H-M   'P 1'
#
loop_
_entity.id
_entity.type
_entity.pdbx_description
1 polymer ?
#
loop_
_entity_poly.entity_id
_entity_poly.type
_entity_poly.pdbx_seq_one_letter_code
_entity_poly.pdbx_strand_id
1 'polypeptide(L)'
;VSPYVFFLQIPPHQEVARVARFVAHQCDWASMATISTHKPVVGQPFSNVFSVSDGPRGSSTGVPYLYLTDMEVSVQDLQVNPQASLTMSLAQTDYCKQQGFDPQSPLCAHIILSGSVIQVNGTEADFAKKALFSRHPEMMEWPKDHDWFFAKFNISQVWVLDYFGGIKTVSPEEYFQAAPRRKQN
;
A
#
# COMPACT_ATOMS: atom_id res chain seq x y z
N VAL A 1 -4.73 22.14 -28.50
CA VAL A 1 -5.13 21.16 -27.48
C VAL A 1 -3.98 21.11 -26.49
N SER A 2 -4.12 21.79 -25.35
CA SER A 2 -3.10 21.82 -24.29
C SER A 2 -3.16 20.50 -23.52
N PRO A 3 -2.11 19.70 -23.46
CA PRO A 3 -2.07 18.60 -22.54
C PRO A 3 -1.86 19.19 -21.14
N TYR A 4 -2.89 19.19 -20.32
CA TYR A 4 -2.71 19.37 -18.89
C TYR A 4 -1.90 18.18 -18.36
N VAL A 5 -0.60 18.36 -18.25
CA VAL A 5 0.25 17.45 -17.47
C VAL A 5 -0.17 17.63 -16.02
N PHE A 6 -0.96 16.70 -15.51
CA PHE A 6 -1.25 16.63 -14.09
C PHE A 6 0.04 16.24 -13.37
N PHE A 7 0.79 17.23 -12.89
CA PHE A 7 1.88 16.95 -11.97
C PHE A 7 1.29 16.43 -10.67
N LEU A 8 1.70 15.23 -10.29
CA LEU A 8 1.48 14.71 -8.94
C LEU A 8 2.03 15.73 -7.94
N GLN A 9 1.14 16.40 -7.19
CA GLN A 9 1.55 17.31 -6.13
C GLN A 9 1.67 16.54 -4.81
N ILE A 10 2.90 16.09 -4.52
CA ILE A 10 3.20 15.55 -3.20
C ILE A 10 3.02 16.63 -2.13
N PRO A 11 2.37 16.34 -0.97
CA PRO A 11 2.31 17.27 0.14
C PRO A 11 3.69 17.73 0.61
N PRO A 12 3.82 18.91 1.26
CA PRO A 12 5.08 19.34 1.86
C PRO A 12 5.65 18.28 2.80
N HIS A 13 6.97 18.06 2.76
CA HIS A 13 7.62 16.98 3.54
C HIS A 13 7.47 17.16 5.07
N GLN A 14 7.18 18.37 5.55
CA GLN A 14 6.90 18.64 6.95
C GLN A 14 5.55 18.05 7.41
N GLU A 15 4.62 17.86 6.48
CA GLU A 15 3.31 17.25 6.74
C GLU A 15 3.40 15.72 6.56
N VAL A 16 4.15 15.08 7.44
CA VAL A 16 4.59 13.68 7.30
C VAL A 16 3.42 12.71 7.12
N ALA A 17 2.38 12.83 7.94
CA ALA A 17 1.20 11.97 7.86
C ALA A 17 0.44 12.14 6.52
N ARG A 18 0.38 13.35 6.00
CA ARG A 18 -0.23 13.61 4.68
C ARG A 18 0.59 13.02 3.55
N VAL A 19 1.93 13.10 3.64
CA VAL A 19 2.82 12.43 2.66
C VAL A 19 2.59 10.92 2.68
N ALA A 20 2.52 10.32 3.86
CA ALA A 20 2.26 8.88 3.99
C ALA A 20 0.93 8.48 3.33
N ARG A 21 -0.15 9.23 3.60
CA ARG A 21 -1.47 9.02 3.00
C ARG A 21 -1.45 9.19 1.48
N PHE A 22 -0.71 10.17 1.00
CA PHE A 22 -0.53 10.42 -0.43
C PHE A 22 0.17 9.23 -1.12
N VAL A 23 1.29 8.78 -0.58
CA VAL A 23 2.03 7.63 -1.12
C VAL A 23 1.15 6.38 -1.13
N ALA A 24 0.48 6.08 -0.02
CA ALA A 24 -0.41 4.92 0.08
C ALA A 24 -1.54 4.95 -0.96
N HIS A 25 -2.08 6.15 -1.25
CA HIS A 25 -3.17 6.29 -2.22
C HIS A 25 -2.69 6.23 -3.68
N GLN A 26 -1.49 6.74 -3.97
CA GLN A 26 -0.95 6.73 -5.33
C GLN A 26 -0.47 5.35 -5.78
N CYS A 27 -0.06 4.49 -4.85
CA CYS A 27 0.49 3.20 -5.17
C CYS A 27 -0.59 2.18 -5.50
N ASP A 28 -0.40 1.48 -6.61
CA ASP A 28 -1.29 0.41 -7.08
C ASP A 28 -0.83 -0.98 -6.61
N TRP A 29 0.41 -1.08 -6.18
CA TRP A 29 0.98 -2.32 -5.67
C TRP A 29 1.98 -2.03 -4.55
N ALA A 30 2.28 -3.07 -3.78
CA ALA A 30 3.24 -3.02 -2.68
C ALA A 30 4.12 -4.26 -2.69
N SER A 31 5.33 -4.12 -2.14
CA SER A 31 6.12 -5.27 -1.70
C SER A 31 5.70 -5.62 -0.28
N MET A 32 5.26 -6.85 -0.08
CA MET A 32 4.88 -7.37 1.25
C MET A 32 5.89 -8.40 1.71
N ALA A 33 6.46 -8.19 2.89
CA ALA A 33 7.34 -9.15 3.55
C ALA A 33 6.54 -9.96 4.58
N THR A 34 6.69 -11.27 4.50
CA THR A 34 6.13 -12.25 5.45
C THR A 34 7.26 -13.06 6.07
N ILE A 35 6.96 -13.86 7.06
CA ILE A 35 7.91 -14.83 7.63
C ILE A 35 7.67 -16.18 6.96
N SER A 36 8.65 -16.64 6.18
CA SER A 36 8.51 -17.84 5.36
C SER A 36 8.23 -19.09 6.18
N THR A 37 7.28 -19.89 5.70
CA THR A 37 7.00 -21.24 6.19
C THR A 37 7.51 -22.32 5.24
N HIS A 38 8.19 -21.93 4.16
CA HIS A 38 8.59 -22.81 3.06
C HIS A 38 10.06 -23.16 3.13
N LYS A 39 10.37 -24.47 3.05
CA LYS A 39 11.74 -24.96 2.91
C LYS A 39 12.34 -24.52 1.56
N PRO A 40 13.61 -24.17 1.49
CA PRO A 40 14.66 -24.21 2.55
C PRO A 40 14.79 -22.91 3.34
N VAL A 41 13.84 -21.98 3.25
CA VAL A 41 13.93 -20.63 3.84
C VAL A 41 12.94 -20.40 4.99
N VAL A 42 12.55 -21.44 5.70
CA VAL A 42 11.66 -21.33 6.87
C VAL A 42 12.21 -20.34 7.89
N GLY A 43 11.35 -19.43 8.36
CA GLY A 43 11.70 -18.42 9.35
C GLY A 43 12.43 -17.21 8.79
N GLN A 44 12.76 -17.20 7.51
CA GLN A 44 13.41 -16.07 6.87
C GLN A 44 12.38 -15.04 6.37
N PRO A 45 12.74 -13.75 6.27
CA PRO A 45 11.91 -12.77 5.59
C PRO A 45 11.70 -13.15 4.14
N PHE A 46 10.45 -13.02 3.68
CA PHE A 46 10.07 -13.40 2.32
C PHE A 46 9.24 -12.26 1.72
N SER A 47 9.78 -11.56 0.72
CA SER A 47 9.10 -10.42 0.09
C SER A 47 8.49 -10.82 -1.24
N ASN A 48 7.27 -10.33 -1.48
CA ASN A 48 6.51 -10.65 -2.67
C ASN A 48 5.65 -9.44 -3.08
N VAL A 49 5.21 -9.41 -4.32
CA VAL A 49 4.45 -8.28 -4.87
C VAL A 49 2.96 -8.57 -4.81
N PHE A 50 2.20 -7.59 -4.31
CA PHE A 50 0.75 -7.64 -4.24
C PHE A 50 0.12 -6.35 -4.74
N SER A 51 -0.96 -6.47 -5.50
CA SER A 51 -1.81 -5.33 -5.81
C SER A 51 -2.52 -4.84 -4.57
N VAL A 52 -2.59 -3.53 -4.41
CA VAL A 52 -3.26 -2.88 -3.28
C VAL A 52 -4.19 -1.78 -3.75
N SER A 53 -5.14 -1.43 -2.91
CA SER A 53 -5.95 -0.23 -3.05
C SER A 53 -6.44 0.21 -1.68
N ASP A 54 -6.33 1.50 -1.39
CA ASP A 54 -6.93 2.08 -0.18
C ASP A 54 -8.31 2.70 -0.42
N GLY A 55 -8.84 2.48 -1.59
CA GLY A 55 -10.13 2.99 -2.05
C GLY A 55 -10.10 3.37 -3.51
N PRO A 56 -11.26 3.63 -4.11
CA PRO A 56 -11.33 4.21 -5.45
C PRO A 56 -10.52 5.50 -5.54
N ARG A 57 -10.11 5.89 -6.75
CA ARG A 57 -9.22 7.06 -6.98
C ARG A 57 -9.66 8.34 -6.27
N GLY A 58 -10.96 8.58 -6.16
CA GLY A 58 -11.52 9.76 -5.50
C GLY A 58 -11.75 9.61 -3.99
N SER A 59 -11.47 8.44 -3.40
CA SER A 59 -11.85 8.10 -2.03
C SER A 59 -10.75 7.34 -1.31
N SER A 60 -9.77 8.07 -0.77
CA SER A 60 -8.67 7.50 0.01
C SER A 60 -9.09 7.25 1.46
N THR A 61 -8.94 6.01 1.92
CA THR A 61 -9.14 5.66 3.34
C THR A 61 -7.83 5.52 4.11
N GLY A 62 -6.72 5.29 3.41
CA GLY A 62 -5.43 4.95 4.01
C GLY A 62 -5.28 3.48 4.40
N VAL A 63 -6.35 2.70 4.35
CA VAL A 63 -6.31 1.25 4.63
C VAL A 63 -5.96 0.50 3.36
N PRO A 64 -4.81 -0.18 3.28
CA PRO A 64 -4.50 -1.02 2.12
C PRO A 64 -5.37 -2.29 2.12
N TYR A 65 -6.16 -2.47 1.07
CA TYR A 65 -6.92 -3.70 0.83
C TYR A 65 -6.18 -4.60 -0.14
N LEU A 66 -6.41 -5.91 -0.01
CA LEU A 66 -5.73 -6.98 -0.73
C LEU A 66 -6.77 -8.02 -1.21
N TYR A 67 -6.50 -8.62 -2.36
CA TYR A 67 -7.28 -9.73 -2.92
C TYR A 67 -6.41 -10.98 -2.95
N LEU A 68 -6.72 -11.94 -2.10
CA LEU A 68 -5.83 -13.03 -1.74
C LEU A 68 -6.47 -14.40 -1.97
N THR A 69 -5.61 -15.41 -2.13
CA THR A 69 -5.99 -16.82 -2.15
C THR A 69 -4.99 -17.65 -1.35
N ASP A 70 -5.47 -18.68 -0.67
CA ASP A 70 -4.61 -19.62 0.09
C ASP A 70 -3.65 -20.44 -0.82
N MET A 71 -3.84 -20.40 -2.12
CA MET A 71 -2.92 -21.00 -3.10
C MET A 71 -1.62 -20.21 -3.25
N GLU A 72 -1.58 -18.98 -2.78
CA GLU A 72 -0.43 -18.09 -2.90
C GLU A 72 0.54 -18.32 -1.74
N VAL A 73 1.83 -18.40 -2.04
CA VAL A 73 2.90 -18.77 -1.10
C VAL A 73 2.98 -17.85 0.12
N SER A 74 2.87 -16.54 -0.08
CA SER A 74 2.92 -15.58 1.01
C SER A 74 1.66 -15.60 1.88
N VAL A 75 0.50 -15.92 1.30
CA VAL A 75 -0.75 -16.08 2.04
C VAL A 75 -0.68 -17.29 2.96
N GLN A 76 -0.01 -18.37 2.54
CA GLN A 76 0.24 -19.53 3.38
C GLN A 76 1.12 -19.16 4.59
N ASP A 77 2.11 -18.30 4.40
CA ASP A 77 2.91 -17.76 5.52
C ASP A 77 2.04 -17.01 6.53
N LEU A 78 1.11 -16.18 6.02
CA LEU A 78 0.20 -15.38 6.84
C LEU A 78 -0.79 -16.23 7.65
N GLN A 79 -1.12 -17.43 7.21
CA GLN A 79 -1.95 -18.37 7.97
C GLN A 79 -1.26 -18.82 9.28
N VAL A 80 0.06 -18.86 9.28
CA VAL A 80 0.88 -19.25 10.45
C VAL A 80 1.24 -18.01 11.29
N ASN A 81 1.64 -16.93 10.63
CA ASN A 81 1.99 -15.67 11.28
C ASN A 81 1.45 -14.49 10.44
N PRO A 82 0.39 -13.82 10.90
CA PRO A 82 -0.23 -12.74 10.13
C PRO A 82 0.57 -11.45 10.09
N GLN A 83 1.67 -11.36 10.83
CA GLN A 83 2.53 -10.17 10.83
C GLN A 83 3.27 -10.03 9.50
N ALA A 84 3.28 -8.80 9.01
CA ALA A 84 3.87 -8.46 7.73
C ALA A 84 4.33 -7.00 7.72
N SER A 85 5.08 -6.65 6.69
CA SER A 85 5.33 -5.26 6.36
C SER A 85 5.04 -5.00 4.87
N LEU A 86 4.53 -3.80 4.57
CA LEU A 86 4.30 -3.34 3.21
C LEU A 86 5.23 -2.18 2.90
N THR A 87 5.88 -2.22 1.75
CA THR A 87 6.60 -1.07 1.19
C THR A 87 5.89 -0.57 -0.04
N MET A 88 5.57 0.72 -0.04
CA MET A 88 4.98 1.44 -1.17
C MET A 88 5.85 2.65 -1.51
N SER A 89 6.15 2.84 -2.78
CA SER A 89 7.05 3.89 -3.24
C SER A 89 6.48 4.63 -4.44
N LEU A 90 6.68 5.94 -4.49
CA LEU A 90 6.41 6.75 -5.68
C LEU A 90 7.30 6.37 -6.88
N ALA A 91 8.31 5.53 -6.68
CA ALA A 91 9.10 4.95 -7.78
C ALA A 91 8.25 4.15 -8.77
N GLN A 92 7.08 3.63 -8.34
CA GLN A 92 6.13 2.95 -9.24
C GLN A 92 5.28 3.90 -10.08
N THR A 93 5.36 5.21 -9.81
CA THR A 93 4.73 6.28 -10.59
C THR A 93 5.77 6.93 -11.49
N ASP A 94 5.35 7.84 -12.37
CA ASP A 94 6.29 8.59 -13.21
C ASP A 94 7.02 9.70 -12.45
N TYR A 95 6.57 10.04 -11.24
CA TYR A 95 7.07 11.19 -10.47
C TYR A 95 8.59 11.17 -10.27
N CYS A 96 9.12 10.09 -9.71
CA CYS A 96 10.56 10.03 -9.38
C CYS A 96 11.42 10.11 -10.63
N LYS A 97 11.04 9.42 -11.68
CA LYS A 97 11.75 9.42 -12.97
C LYS A 97 11.72 10.82 -13.60
N GLN A 98 10.58 11.49 -13.59
CA GLN A 98 10.44 12.86 -14.12
C GLN A 98 11.26 13.88 -13.35
N GLN A 99 11.42 13.69 -12.04
CA GLN A 99 12.22 14.55 -11.17
C GLN A 99 13.70 14.18 -11.16
N GLY A 100 14.08 13.06 -11.77
CA GLY A 100 15.44 12.54 -11.74
C GLY A 100 15.86 11.96 -10.39
N PHE A 101 14.91 11.52 -9.59
CA PHE A 101 15.16 10.89 -8.29
C PHE A 101 15.37 9.38 -8.44
N ASP A 102 16.46 8.88 -7.86
CA ASP A 102 16.70 7.45 -7.75
C ASP A 102 15.63 6.80 -6.85
N PRO A 103 15.18 5.56 -7.16
CA PRO A 103 14.18 4.87 -6.33
C PRO A 103 14.57 4.72 -4.86
N GLN A 104 15.85 4.63 -4.54
CA GLN A 104 16.34 4.53 -3.17
C GLN A 104 16.43 5.91 -2.47
N SER A 105 16.50 6.99 -3.23
CA SER A 105 16.60 8.34 -2.66
C SER A 105 15.37 8.64 -1.78
N PRO A 106 15.54 9.25 -0.62
CA PRO A 106 14.40 9.74 0.17
C PRO A 106 13.49 10.71 -0.58
N LEU A 107 14.04 11.46 -1.55
CA LEU A 107 13.26 12.37 -2.39
C LEU A 107 12.26 11.64 -3.29
N CYS A 108 12.52 10.37 -3.60
CA CYS A 108 11.54 9.46 -4.16
C CYS A 108 10.75 8.85 -3.00
N ALA A 109 9.75 9.58 -2.52
CA ALA A 109 9.07 9.28 -1.29
C ALA A 109 8.53 7.85 -1.25
N HIS A 110 8.79 7.16 -0.15
CA HIS A 110 8.28 5.82 0.09
C HIS A 110 7.96 5.62 1.57
N ILE A 111 7.08 4.69 1.82
CA ILE A 111 6.61 4.35 3.15
C ILE A 111 6.76 2.86 3.40
N ILE A 112 6.94 2.52 4.67
CA ILE A 112 6.89 1.15 5.17
C ILE A 112 5.78 1.09 6.20
N LEU A 113 4.84 0.18 6.01
CA LEU A 113 3.79 -0.09 6.98
C LEU A 113 4.11 -1.39 7.70
N SER A 114 4.21 -1.34 9.02
CA SER A 114 4.28 -2.52 9.86
C SER A 114 2.90 -2.87 10.38
N GLY A 115 2.56 -4.14 10.45
CA GLY A 115 1.26 -4.57 10.95
C GLY A 115 0.95 -6.03 10.68
N SER A 116 -0.31 -6.31 10.45
CA SER A 116 -0.81 -7.66 10.19
C SER A 116 -1.87 -7.68 9.09
N VAL A 117 -1.99 -8.81 8.41
CA VAL A 117 -3.02 -9.02 7.38
C VAL A 117 -4.23 -9.69 8.03
N ILE A 118 -5.40 -9.08 7.86
CA ILE A 118 -6.67 -9.52 8.46
C ILE A 118 -7.71 -9.69 7.36
N GLN A 119 -8.37 -10.84 7.31
CA GLN A 119 -9.51 -11.03 6.41
C GLN A 119 -10.65 -10.10 6.79
N VAL A 120 -11.31 -9.51 5.82
CA VAL A 120 -12.49 -8.67 6.00
C VAL A 120 -13.74 -9.38 5.49
N ASN A 121 -14.88 -9.07 6.12
CA ASN A 121 -16.17 -9.65 5.81
C ASN A 121 -17.25 -8.57 5.73
N GLY A 122 -18.45 -8.95 5.28
CA GLY A 122 -19.62 -8.08 5.26
C GLY A 122 -19.41 -6.81 4.44
N THR A 123 -19.85 -5.69 4.99
CA THR A 123 -19.76 -4.38 4.29
C THR A 123 -18.35 -3.94 4.03
N GLU A 124 -17.39 -4.28 4.87
CA GLU A 124 -15.98 -3.97 4.63
C GLU A 124 -15.41 -4.78 3.46
N ALA A 125 -15.82 -6.04 3.30
CA ALA A 125 -15.45 -6.84 2.13
C ALA A 125 -16.05 -6.25 0.83
N ASP A 126 -17.27 -5.73 0.88
CA ASP A 126 -17.89 -5.05 -0.27
C ASP A 126 -17.12 -3.78 -0.65
N PHE A 127 -16.67 -3.01 0.34
CA PHE A 127 -15.83 -1.84 0.11
C PHE A 127 -14.46 -2.23 -0.45
N ALA A 128 -13.82 -3.27 0.11
CA ALA A 128 -12.54 -3.79 -0.37
C ALA A 128 -12.63 -4.22 -1.84
N LYS A 129 -13.70 -4.92 -2.20
CA LYS A 129 -13.98 -5.31 -3.59
C LYS A 129 -14.07 -4.09 -4.50
N LYS A 130 -14.83 -3.07 -4.12
CA LYS A 130 -14.95 -1.82 -4.88
C LYS A 130 -13.60 -1.11 -5.01
N ALA A 131 -12.85 -1.00 -3.92
CA ALA A 131 -11.53 -0.39 -3.88
C ALA A 131 -10.54 -1.07 -4.83
N LEU A 132 -10.50 -2.40 -4.81
CA LEU A 132 -9.57 -3.20 -5.59
C LEU A 132 -9.99 -3.30 -7.06
N PHE A 133 -11.24 -3.63 -7.35
CA PHE A 133 -11.69 -3.88 -8.73
C PHE A 133 -11.81 -2.61 -9.54
N SER A 134 -12.04 -1.45 -8.91
CA SER A 134 -12.03 -0.16 -9.61
C SER A 134 -10.63 0.26 -10.08
N ARG A 135 -9.59 -0.17 -9.37
CA ARG A 135 -8.18 0.13 -9.69
C ARG A 135 -7.47 -1.01 -10.42
N HIS A 136 -7.96 -2.24 -10.25
CA HIS A 136 -7.42 -3.47 -10.82
C HIS A 136 -8.54 -4.28 -11.51
N PRO A 137 -9.09 -3.80 -12.62
CA PRO A 137 -10.22 -4.46 -13.28
C PRO A 137 -9.92 -5.87 -13.77
N GLU A 138 -8.65 -6.19 -14.05
CA GLU A 138 -8.21 -7.54 -14.41
C GLU A 138 -8.59 -8.59 -13.34
N MET A 139 -8.66 -8.20 -12.06
CA MET A 139 -9.03 -9.12 -10.97
C MET A 139 -10.40 -9.76 -11.16
N MET A 140 -11.31 -9.09 -11.86
CA MET A 140 -12.63 -9.64 -12.18
C MET A 140 -12.56 -10.86 -13.10
N GLU A 141 -11.47 -11.00 -13.85
CA GLU A 141 -11.24 -12.10 -14.81
C GLU A 141 -10.33 -13.21 -14.25
N TRP A 142 -9.85 -13.07 -13.01
CA TRP A 142 -9.01 -14.08 -12.39
C TRP A 142 -9.81 -15.37 -12.11
N PRO A 143 -9.16 -16.56 -12.11
CA PRO A 143 -9.85 -17.84 -11.96
C PRO A 143 -10.70 -17.90 -10.71
N LYS A 144 -12.01 -18.14 -10.87
CA LYS A 144 -12.98 -18.09 -9.76
C LYS A 144 -12.92 -19.28 -8.82
N ASP A 145 -12.28 -20.36 -9.23
CA ASP A 145 -12.10 -21.60 -8.45
C ASP A 145 -10.90 -21.57 -7.49
N HIS A 146 -10.25 -20.41 -7.33
CA HIS A 146 -9.12 -20.21 -6.42
C HIS A 146 -9.51 -19.77 -5.00
N ASP A 147 -10.79 -19.75 -4.66
CA ASP A 147 -11.28 -19.39 -3.33
C ASP A 147 -10.74 -18.04 -2.82
N TRP A 148 -10.93 -17.00 -3.64
CA TRP A 148 -10.48 -15.64 -3.32
C TRP A 148 -11.19 -15.05 -2.11
N PHE A 149 -10.45 -14.29 -1.33
CA PHE A 149 -11.00 -13.50 -0.23
C PHE A 149 -10.38 -12.10 -0.19
N PHE A 150 -11.09 -11.19 0.48
CA PHE A 150 -10.60 -9.83 0.70
C PHE A 150 -9.96 -9.73 2.09
N ALA A 151 -8.87 -8.99 2.15
CA ALA A 151 -8.14 -8.70 3.37
C ALA A 151 -7.76 -7.24 3.44
N LYS A 152 -7.42 -6.77 4.63
CA LYS A 152 -6.81 -5.47 4.86
C LYS A 152 -5.48 -5.62 5.57
N PHE A 153 -4.62 -4.63 5.37
CA PHE A 153 -3.43 -4.46 6.17
C PHE A 153 -3.78 -3.62 7.41
N ASN A 154 -3.74 -4.24 8.58
CA ASN A 154 -3.99 -3.58 9.85
C ASN A 154 -2.69 -2.94 10.34
N ILE A 155 -2.62 -1.61 10.25
CA ILE A 155 -1.39 -0.83 10.47
C ILE A 155 -1.11 -0.69 11.96
N SER A 156 0.10 -1.06 12.39
CA SER A 156 0.60 -0.82 13.75
C SER A 156 1.63 0.31 13.81
N GLN A 157 2.34 0.57 12.71
CA GLN A 157 3.30 1.66 12.61
C GLN A 157 3.47 2.10 11.16
N VAL A 158 3.70 3.40 10.97
CA VAL A 158 3.97 4.01 9.68
C VAL A 158 5.37 4.63 9.69
N TRP A 159 6.20 4.23 8.73
CA TRP A 159 7.56 4.72 8.53
C TRP A 159 7.59 5.52 7.23
N VAL A 160 8.16 6.72 7.25
CA VAL A 160 8.15 7.64 6.11
C VAL A 160 9.56 8.08 5.77
N LEU A 161 9.92 7.88 4.50
CA LEU A 161 11.15 8.41 3.91
C LEU A 161 10.74 9.32 2.74
N ASP A 162 10.81 10.62 2.94
CA ASP A 162 10.39 11.61 1.95
C ASP A 162 11.38 12.75 1.77
N TYR A 163 12.40 12.81 2.63
CA TYR A 163 13.45 13.83 2.61
C TYR A 163 14.67 13.36 3.39
N PHE A 164 15.83 13.96 3.10
CA PHE A 164 17.04 13.68 3.86
C PHE A 164 16.92 14.12 5.32
N GLY A 165 17.53 13.40 6.24
CA GLY A 165 17.46 13.66 7.68
C GLY A 165 16.98 12.48 8.51
N GLY A 166 16.84 11.32 7.89
CA GLY A 166 16.45 10.06 8.53
C GLY A 166 14.98 9.72 8.37
N ILE A 167 14.65 8.52 8.81
CA ILE A 167 13.28 8.01 8.75
C ILE A 167 12.42 8.70 9.80
N LYS A 168 11.19 9.04 9.43
CA LYS A 168 10.18 9.60 10.31
C LYS A 168 9.11 8.55 10.60
N THR A 169 8.49 8.63 11.75
CA THR A 169 7.39 7.76 12.15
C THR A 169 6.12 8.55 12.36
N VAL A 170 5.00 7.93 12.04
CA VAL A 170 3.66 8.47 12.25
C VAL A 170 2.83 7.40 12.94
N SER A 171 2.08 7.77 13.98
CA SER A 171 1.16 6.84 14.62
C SER A 171 0.00 6.48 13.67
N PRO A 172 -0.63 5.32 13.83
CA PRO A 172 -1.83 4.98 13.06
C PRO A 172 -2.93 6.05 13.18
N GLU A 173 -3.13 6.61 14.36
CA GLU A 173 -4.13 7.66 14.60
C GLU A 173 -3.84 8.92 13.79
N GLU A 174 -2.61 9.41 13.80
CA GLU A 174 -2.19 10.58 13.00
C GLU A 174 -2.33 10.28 11.51
N TYR A 175 -1.95 9.09 11.08
CA TYR A 175 -2.05 8.65 9.70
C TYR A 175 -3.50 8.66 9.21
N PHE A 176 -4.43 8.06 9.95
CA PHE A 176 -5.84 7.99 9.56
C PHE A 176 -6.56 9.34 9.65
N GLN A 177 -6.14 10.23 10.53
CA GLN A 177 -6.69 11.59 10.63
C GLN A 177 -6.23 12.51 9.49
N ALA A 178 -5.10 12.21 8.87
CA ALA A 178 -4.57 13.00 7.77
C ALA A 178 -5.34 12.74 6.47
N ALA A 179 -5.51 13.78 5.65
CA ALA A 179 -6.05 13.64 4.31
C ALA A 179 -4.91 13.78 3.28
N PRO A 180 -4.89 12.99 2.20
CA PRO A 180 -3.85 13.09 1.18
C PRO A 180 -3.91 14.40 0.37
N ARG A 181 -5.06 15.08 0.37
CA ARG A 181 -5.28 16.39 -0.25
C ARG A 181 -5.77 17.39 0.79
N ARG A 182 -5.32 18.66 0.69
CA ARG A 182 -5.95 19.74 1.44
C ARG A 182 -7.43 19.83 1.06
N LYS A 183 -8.31 19.90 2.06
CA LYS A 183 -9.68 20.38 1.81
C LYS A 183 -9.54 21.82 1.29
N GLN A 184 -10.02 22.09 0.09
CA GLN A 184 -10.22 23.45 -0.36
C GLN A 184 -11.34 24.02 0.53
N ASN A 185 -10.98 25.03 1.35
CA ASN A 185 -11.97 25.85 2.04
C ASN A 185 -12.62 26.78 1.03
#